data_702c3ea33e132071a2e0e87ab258f447
#
_entry.id   702c3ea33e132071a2e0e87ab258f447
#
_cell.length_a   1.000
_cell.length_b   1.000
_cell.length_c   1.000
_cell.angle_alpha   90.00
_cell.angle_beta   90.00
_cell.angle_gamma   90.00
#
_symmetry.space_group_name_H-M   'P 1'
#
loop_
_entity.id
_entity.type
_entity.pdbx_description
1 polymer ?
#
loop_
_entity_poly.entity_id
_entity_poly.type
_entity_poly.pdbx_seq_one_letter_code
_entity_poly.pdbx_strand_id
1 'polypeptide(L)'
;MLFFCDQTKAEKFDVFSRVDAIAEVIRRHIPTYAGRTAIRYDDGEAYRAISFADYSRALGTLIPYFAGSESKVVATFCKNRPEWDYVALSTFYTGNILFPLDTKTNDRELAHLLSLSPPDYILTTFAQRGRLRRLCDQVGITPVILLADLVTCYEDSVAPVETGCTLAQGEVSLAACMARGGETPLPPPSPGLEDPRRVVARYPTSGTVSLPKVVQITNGAVLAEINEAIDVINLRPNEEVLNIGPYTHIATLVEFLLTKTRGFPVTYFTREPDEDDVLEDEIRKLKNEGVRIKALMAVPKFWIYVMKEVLEEMKNKPVLENLYRHLSAIERNDRLHDISTLDKAKLASMRILLRNKLGGYFSYGVSSSMKLDGSIVEIFGKLGITVIDIYGATEVTGIIARNRLNDILPGSCGRLIDCLEYRLRDTRSVPGVPHPVGELLVSGPTLLHSYVGSEPGASLTEDGYYPTGDLAWVGDDRRVWLLGREKELIRWSDGSYVDPQHLSNLLVRSIFVKDAMVVHRQPDDPYLSVYLFPDRKRISKDPRWKKLINAGLDESTVLKDLMVEAIEYAESVARISAPLRKDVVYILPRALERTPTHKIKFIFERERIHEAVALTGGSSR
;
A
#
# COMPACT_ATOMS: atom_id res chain seq x y z
N MET A 1 21.23 6.65 -27.73
CA MET A 1 20.62 7.91 -27.32
C MET A 1 19.20 7.58 -26.88
N LEU A 2 19.03 7.26 -25.62
CA LEU A 2 17.76 6.84 -25.01
C LEU A 2 16.91 8.11 -24.85
N PHE A 3 15.70 8.09 -25.37
CA PHE A 3 14.67 9.06 -25.04
C PHE A 3 14.30 8.89 -23.54
N PHE A 4 15.15 9.42 -22.67
CA PHE A 4 14.65 9.93 -21.41
C PHE A 4 13.66 11.04 -21.81
N CYS A 5 12.42 10.93 -21.36
CA CYS A 5 11.50 12.03 -21.40
C CYS A 5 12.26 13.23 -20.84
N ASP A 6 12.46 14.26 -21.65
CA ASP A 6 13.24 15.45 -21.30
C ASP A 6 12.55 16.19 -20.17
N GLN A 7 12.83 15.77 -18.93
CA GLN A 7 12.30 16.38 -17.70
C GLN A 7 13.03 17.67 -17.35
N THR A 8 14.04 18.07 -18.12
CA THR A 8 14.78 19.34 -17.92
C THR A 8 13.94 20.57 -18.25
N LYS A 9 12.74 20.38 -18.83
CA LYS A 9 11.70 21.40 -19.04
C LYS A 9 10.39 21.05 -18.35
N ALA A 10 10.41 20.43 -17.16
CA ALA A 10 9.24 20.43 -16.30
C ALA A 10 9.00 21.90 -15.93
N GLU A 11 8.06 22.53 -16.63
CA GLU A 11 7.47 23.78 -16.16
C GLU A 11 7.10 23.53 -14.71
N LYS A 12 7.66 24.32 -13.79
CA LYS A 12 7.31 24.24 -12.37
C LYS A 12 5.86 24.69 -12.25
N PHE A 13 4.94 23.75 -12.34
CA PHE A 13 3.51 23.98 -12.08
C PHE A 13 3.23 24.21 -10.59
N ASP A 14 4.28 24.27 -9.78
CA ASP A 14 4.20 24.33 -8.35
C ASP A 14 4.21 25.77 -7.85
N VAL A 15 3.10 26.12 -7.23
CA VAL A 15 2.98 27.37 -6.46
C VAL A 15 3.64 27.22 -5.09
N PHE A 16 3.66 25.99 -4.54
CA PHE A 16 4.16 25.68 -3.19
C PHE A 16 5.21 24.59 -3.22
N SER A 17 6.40 24.92 -2.73
CA SER A 17 7.53 24.00 -2.55
C SER A 17 7.67 23.49 -1.11
N ARG A 18 6.89 24.02 -0.18
CA ARG A 18 6.93 23.71 1.25
C ARG A 18 5.58 24.00 1.92
N VAL A 19 5.29 23.25 2.98
CA VAL A 19 4.13 23.45 3.87
C VAL A 19 4.66 23.75 5.27
N ASP A 20 4.29 24.90 5.83
CA ASP A 20 4.72 25.30 7.17
C ASP A 20 3.63 25.06 8.23
N ALA A 21 2.36 24.90 7.82
CA ALA A 21 1.25 24.53 8.70
C ALA A 21 0.16 23.76 7.94
N ILE A 22 -0.44 22.73 8.56
CA ILE A 22 -1.57 21.97 7.95
C ILE A 22 -2.75 22.91 7.63
N ALA A 23 -2.99 23.93 8.44
CA ALA A 23 -4.04 24.93 8.20
C ALA A 23 -3.85 25.69 6.87
N GLU A 24 -2.60 25.87 6.41
CA GLU A 24 -2.32 26.52 5.12
C GLU A 24 -2.83 25.71 3.94
N VAL A 25 -2.81 24.38 4.03
CA VAL A 25 -3.35 23.51 2.99
C VAL A 25 -4.81 23.89 2.71
N ILE A 26 -5.58 24.12 3.77
CA ILE A 26 -7.01 24.47 3.65
C ILE A 26 -7.21 25.94 3.26
N ARG A 27 -6.47 26.88 3.87
CA ARG A 27 -6.71 28.31 3.69
C ARG A 27 -6.06 28.90 2.45
N ARG A 28 -4.99 28.30 1.97
CA ARG A 28 -4.17 28.86 0.89
C ARG A 28 -4.02 27.92 -0.30
N HIS A 29 -3.63 26.66 -0.08
CA HIS A 29 -3.34 25.75 -1.18
C HIS A 29 -4.62 25.35 -1.91
N ILE A 30 -5.61 24.80 -1.21
CA ILE A 30 -6.88 24.37 -1.79
C ILE A 30 -7.56 25.49 -2.59
N PRO A 31 -7.75 26.71 -2.06
CA PRO A 31 -8.34 27.82 -2.84
C PRO A 31 -7.55 28.23 -4.08
N THR A 32 -6.21 28.12 -4.05
CA THR A 32 -5.36 28.42 -5.22
C THR A 32 -5.68 27.53 -6.42
N TYR A 33 -6.16 26.31 -6.17
CA TYR A 33 -6.50 25.34 -7.22
C TYR A 33 -7.98 25.28 -7.55
N ALA A 34 -8.78 26.27 -7.16
CA ALA A 34 -10.26 26.26 -7.21
C ALA A 34 -10.86 25.72 -8.52
N GLY A 35 -10.27 26.07 -9.67
CA GLY A 35 -10.74 25.62 -11.00
C GLY A 35 -10.34 24.21 -11.42
N ARG A 36 -9.56 23.47 -10.59
CA ARG A 36 -9.13 22.11 -10.91
C ARG A 36 -10.05 21.10 -10.24
N THR A 37 -10.07 19.86 -10.76
CA THR A 37 -10.66 18.71 -10.07
C THR A 37 -9.85 18.41 -8.81
N ALA A 38 -10.52 18.21 -7.67
CA ALA A 38 -9.92 17.76 -6.43
C ALA A 38 -10.06 16.25 -6.25
N ILE A 39 -11.28 15.74 -6.50
CA ILE A 39 -11.66 14.34 -6.32
C ILE A 39 -12.50 13.90 -7.52
N ARG A 40 -12.28 12.66 -7.92
CA ARG A 40 -13.16 11.94 -8.83
C ARG A 40 -13.58 10.62 -8.18
N TYR A 41 -14.85 10.28 -8.27
CA TYR A 41 -15.44 9.06 -7.70
C TYR A 41 -16.52 8.50 -8.62
N ASP A 42 -16.72 7.19 -8.58
CA ASP A 42 -17.80 6.51 -9.30
C ASP A 42 -19.11 6.63 -8.52
N ASP A 43 -20.18 7.13 -9.14
CA ASP A 43 -21.52 7.22 -8.55
C ASP A 43 -22.40 6.00 -8.86
N GLY A 44 -21.83 4.97 -9.49
CA GLY A 44 -22.51 3.77 -9.95
C GLY A 44 -22.97 3.84 -11.40
N GLU A 45 -23.13 5.04 -11.96
CA GLU A 45 -23.47 5.29 -13.36
C GLU A 45 -22.25 5.81 -14.15
N ALA A 46 -21.55 6.81 -13.58
CA ALA A 46 -20.43 7.48 -14.22
C ALA A 46 -19.46 8.02 -13.15
N TYR A 47 -18.26 8.42 -13.60
CA TYR A 47 -17.35 9.14 -12.73
C TYR A 47 -17.76 10.60 -12.57
N ARG A 48 -17.96 11.03 -11.32
CA ARG A 48 -18.26 12.42 -10.95
C ARG A 48 -17.00 13.13 -10.48
N ALA A 49 -16.91 14.41 -10.77
CA ALA A 49 -15.81 15.24 -10.35
C ALA A 49 -16.26 16.30 -9.32
N ILE A 50 -15.49 16.47 -8.27
CA ILE A 50 -15.60 17.55 -7.30
C ILE A 50 -14.44 18.51 -7.56
N SER A 51 -14.74 19.78 -7.81
CA SER A 51 -13.71 20.80 -7.98
C SER A 51 -13.07 21.17 -6.65
N PHE A 52 -11.85 21.76 -6.66
CA PHE A 52 -11.27 22.34 -5.44
C PHE A 52 -12.12 23.47 -4.87
N ALA A 53 -12.89 24.20 -5.69
CA ALA A 53 -13.84 25.20 -5.21
C ALA A 53 -14.98 24.56 -4.41
N ASP A 54 -15.61 23.48 -4.92
CA ASP A 54 -16.66 22.75 -4.21
C ASP A 54 -16.11 22.04 -2.97
N TYR A 55 -14.89 21.50 -3.07
CA TYR A 55 -14.18 20.90 -1.96
C TYR A 55 -13.93 21.91 -0.82
N SER A 56 -13.47 23.12 -1.16
CA SER A 56 -13.28 24.21 -0.19
C SER A 56 -14.59 24.62 0.46
N ARG A 57 -15.68 24.67 -0.32
CA ARG A 57 -17.04 24.99 0.19
C ARG A 57 -17.51 23.90 1.17
N ALA A 58 -17.32 22.62 0.83
CA ALA A 58 -17.64 21.49 1.70
C ALA A 58 -16.89 21.57 3.04
N LEU A 59 -15.60 21.89 3.02
CA LEU A 59 -14.82 22.11 4.24
C LEU A 59 -15.37 23.31 5.04
N GLY A 60 -15.73 24.41 4.37
CA GLY A 60 -16.32 25.58 5.00
C GLY A 60 -17.59 25.29 5.78
N THR A 61 -18.40 24.34 5.30
CA THR A 61 -19.63 23.92 5.98
C THR A 61 -19.40 22.92 7.10
N LEU A 62 -18.36 22.07 7.02
CA LEU A 62 -18.13 21.01 8.00
C LEU A 62 -17.21 21.43 9.16
N ILE A 63 -16.20 22.27 8.91
CA ILE A 63 -15.25 22.74 9.93
C ILE A 63 -15.98 23.35 11.15
N PRO A 64 -17.03 24.20 11.00
CA PRO A 64 -17.77 24.75 12.14
C PRO A 64 -18.39 23.68 13.04
N TYR A 65 -18.74 22.51 12.51
CA TYR A 65 -19.30 21.40 13.30
C TYR A 65 -18.29 20.86 14.31
N PHE A 66 -17.01 20.84 13.98
CA PHE A 66 -15.93 20.37 14.86
C PHE A 66 -15.27 21.50 15.65
N ALA A 67 -15.60 22.77 15.38
CA ALA A 67 -15.00 23.91 16.05
C ALA A 67 -15.34 23.94 17.55
N GLY A 68 -14.36 24.30 18.37
CA GLY A 68 -14.51 24.32 19.85
C GLY A 68 -14.40 22.94 20.52
N SER A 69 -14.10 21.88 19.76
CA SER A 69 -13.91 20.52 20.27
C SER A 69 -12.46 20.05 20.11
N GLU A 70 -11.52 20.77 20.70
CA GLU A 70 -10.10 20.43 20.58
C GLU A 70 -9.74 19.10 21.24
N SER A 71 -8.76 18.39 20.64
CA SER A 71 -8.20 17.12 21.14
C SER A 71 -9.20 15.98 21.19
N LYS A 72 -10.35 16.11 20.53
CA LYS A 72 -11.30 15.00 20.36
C LYS A 72 -10.76 13.99 19.35
N VAL A 73 -11.04 12.71 19.60
CA VAL A 73 -10.66 11.64 18.69
C VAL A 73 -11.79 11.43 17.67
N VAL A 74 -11.47 11.70 16.39
CA VAL A 74 -12.39 11.52 15.28
C VAL A 74 -11.93 10.30 14.47
N ALA A 75 -12.61 9.17 14.68
CA ALA A 75 -12.33 7.97 13.92
C ALA A 75 -13.06 7.99 12.57
N THR A 76 -12.47 7.30 11.59
CA THR A 76 -13.13 6.97 10.32
C THR A 76 -13.16 5.47 10.15
N PHE A 77 -14.32 4.92 9.81
CA PHE A 77 -14.55 3.49 9.57
C PHE A 77 -15.34 3.31 8.28
N CYS A 78 -14.70 3.66 7.16
CA CYS A 78 -15.24 3.57 5.81
C CYS A 78 -14.09 3.49 4.80
N LYS A 79 -14.39 3.05 3.56
CA LYS A 79 -13.44 3.12 2.44
C LYS A 79 -13.12 4.57 2.08
N ASN A 80 -12.05 4.79 1.30
CA ASN A 80 -11.71 6.11 0.79
C ASN A 80 -12.87 6.67 -0.04
N ARG A 81 -13.28 7.88 0.31
CA ARG A 81 -14.45 8.55 -0.27
C ARG A 81 -14.41 10.05 0.05
N PRO A 82 -15.15 10.90 -0.70
CA PRO A 82 -15.14 12.34 -0.46
C PRO A 82 -15.41 12.75 0.99
N GLU A 83 -16.33 12.08 1.67
CA GLU A 83 -16.67 12.36 3.07
C GLU A 83 -15.50 12.09 4.02
N TRP A 84 -14.68 11.08 3.71
CA TRP A 84 -13.46 10.81 4.46
C TRP A 84 -12.51 12.02 4.40
N ASP A 85 -12.30 12.56 3.20
CA ASP A 85 -11.45 13.73 2.96
C ASP A 85 -11.93 14.94 3.77
N TYR A 86 -13.22 15.23 3.71
CA TYR A 86 -13.80 16.39 4.40
C TYR A 86 -13.65 16.25 5.91
N VAL A 87 -13.93 15.08 6.47
CA VAL A 87 -13.79 14.81 7.91
C VAL A 87 -12.32 14.88 8.32
N ALA A 88 -11.40 14.28 7.57
CA ALA A 88 -9.98 14.27 7.89
C ALA A 88 -9.38 15.69 7.93
N LEU A 89 -9.59 16.51 6.89
CA LEU A 89 -9.08 17.89 6.88
C LEU A 89 -9.77 18.77 7.93
N SER A 90 -11.08 18.61 8.16
CA SER A 90 -11.79 19.32 9.21
C SER A 90 -11.24 18.97 10.59
N THR A 91 -10.91 17.68 10.81
CA THR A 91 -10.30 17.19 12.05
C THR A 91 -8.95 17.87 12.30
N PHE A 92 -8.07 17.88 11.31
CA PHE A 92 -6.78 18.58 11.43
C PHE A 92 -6.93 20.06 11.70
N TYR A 93 -7.80 20.74 10.94
CA TYR A 93 -7.99 22.19 11.05
C TYR A 93 -8.52 22.65 12.41
N THR A 94 -9.35 21.83 13.03
CA THR A 94 -9.97 22.10 14.33
C THR A 94 -9.15 21.59 15.52
N GLY A 95 -7.94 21.06 15.26
CA GLY A 95 -7.04 20.57 16.31
C GLY A 95 -7.51 19.29 16.99
N ASN A 96 -8.38 18.55 16.34
CA ASN A 96 -8.79 17.21 16.74
C ASN A 96 -7.81 16.14 16.23
N ILE A 97 -7.98 14.89 16.64
CA ILE A 97 -7.08 13.78 16.37
C ILE A 97 -7.74 12.81 15.40
N LEU A 98 -7.20 12.68 14.20
CA LEU A 98 -7.68 11.70 13.20
C LEU A 98 -7.29 10.28 13.60
N PHE A 99 -8.27 9.35 13.57
CA PHE A 99 -8.05 7.93 13.89
C PHE A 99 -8.69 7.03 12.82
N PRO A 100 -8.01 6.73 11.71
CA PRO A 100 -8.57 5.91 10.64
C PRO A 100 -8.52 4.42 11.01
N LEU A 101 -9.66 3.75 10.83
CA LEU A 101 -9.87 2.33 11.10
C LEU A 101 -10.30 1.61 9.80
N ASP A 102 -9.69 0.47 9.51
CA ASP A 102 -9.96 -0.30 8.30
C ASP A 102 -11.21 -1.17 8.45
N THR A 103 -12.10 -1.11 7.47
CA THR A 103 -13.35 -1.89 7.46
C THR A 103 -13.13 -3.40 7.38
N LYS A 104 -11.95 -3.83 6.89
CA LYS A 104 -11.53 -5.24 6.84
C LYS A 104 -10.97 -5.76 8.16
N THR A 105 -10.73 -4.89 9.15
CA THR A 105 -10.25 -5.28 10.48
C THR A 105 -11.27 -6.22 11.12
N ASN A 106 -10.86 -7.37 11.65
CA ASN A 106 -11.76 -8.31 12.31
C ASN A 106 -12.30 -7.73 13.63
N ASP A 107 -13.42 -8.29 14.15
CA ASP A 107 -14.12 -7.74 15.30
C ASP A 107 -13.27 -7.72 16.58
N ARG A 108 -12.39 -8.71 16.79
CA ARG A 108 -11.49 -8.76 17.93
C ARG A 108 -10.45 -7.62 17.91
N GLU A 109 -9.81 -7.41 16.76
CA GLU A 109 -8.83 -6.33 16.58
C GLU A 109 -9.53 -4.96 16.65
N LEU A 110 -10.71 -4.82 16.04
CA LEU A 110 -11.46 -3.57 16.05
C LEU A 110 -11.93 -3.20 17.45
N ALA A 111 -12.46 -4.16 18.23
CA ALA A 111 -12.81 -3.95 19.63
C ALA A 111 -11.61 -3.52 20.47
N HIS A 112 -10.44 -4.16 20.24
CA HIS A 112 -9.19 -3.78 20.90
C HIS A 112 -8.79 -2.32 20.58
N LEU A 113 -8.83 -1.91 19.29
CA LEU A 113 -8.49 -0.57 18.86
C LEU A 113 -9.43 0.49 19.44
N LEU A 114 -10.73 0.21 19.46
CA LEU A 114 -11.75 1.09 20.06
C LEU A 114 -11.57 1.23 21.58
N SER A 115 -11.19 0.16 22.27
CA SER A 115 -10.89 0.19 23.70
C SER A 115 -9.60 0.96 24.01
N LEU A 116 -8.56 0.77 23.17
CA LEU A 116 -7.25 1.40 23.36
C LEU A 116 -7.30 2.91 23.10
N SER A 117 -8.08 3.32 22.11
CA SER A 117 -8.23 4.73 21.71
C SER A 117 -9.69 5.05 21.47
N PRO A 118 -10.50 5.23 22.54
CA PRO A 118 -11.93 5.52 22.42
C PRO A 118 -12.17 6.79 21.60
N PRO A 119 -12.93 6.72 20.49
CA PRO A 119 -13.26 7.90 19.70
C PRO A 119 -14.46 8.67 20.30
N ASP A 120 -14.43 9.99 20.12
CA ASP A 120 -15.58 10.87 20.42
C ASP A 120 -16.56 10.89 19.25
N TYR A 121 -16.05 10.79 18.01
CA TYR A 121 -16.81 10.76 16.76
C TYR A 121 -16.34 9.60 15.90
N ILE A 122 -17.26 8.97 15.16
CA ILE A 122 -16.90 7.96 14.16
C ILE A 122 -17.65 8.23 12.86
N LEU A 123 -16.93 8.54 11.79
CA LEU A 123 -17.48 8.53 10.43
C LEU A 123 -17.61 7.09 9.95
N THR A 124 -18.81 6.68 9.53
CA THR A 124 -19.05 5.34 8.98
C THR A 124 -20.17 5.36 7.92
N THR A 125 -20.42 4.21 7.29
CA THR A 125 -21.51 4.02 6.33
C THR A 125 -22.73 3.35 6.97
N PHE A 126 -23.88 3.43 6.32
CA PHE A 126 -25.09 2.73 6.76
C PHE A 126 -24.88 1.21 6.86
N ALA A 127 -24.09 0.63 5.95
CA ALA A 127 -23.78 -0.80 5.96
C ALA A 127 -22.98 -1.22 7.20
N GLN A 128 -22.02 -0.39 7.63
CA GLN A 128 -21.11 -0.72 8.74
C GLN A 128 -21.64 -0.30 10.13
N ARG A 129 -22.67 0.57 10.20
CA ARG A 129 -23.17 1.14 11.46
C ARG A 129 -23.59 0.10 12.49
N GLY A 130 -24.27 -0.96 12.07
CA GLY A 130 -24.76 -2.01 12.96
C GLY A 130 -23.64 -2.84 13.58
N ARG A 131 -22.61 -3.15 12.80
CA ARG A 131 -21.40 -3.81 13.28
C ARG A 131 -20.67 -2.92 14.29
N LEU A 132 -20.49 -1.66 13.94
CA LEU A 132 -19.77 -0.69 14.77
C LEU A 132 -20.46 -0.46 16.12
N ARG A 133 -21.79 -0.31 16.14
CA ARG A 133 -22.57 -0.15 17.39
C ARG A 133 -22.38 -1.32 18.34
N ARG A 134 -22.54 -2.55 17.86
CA ARG A 134 -22.32 -3.75 18.69
C ARG A 134 -20.94 -3.74 19.34
N LEU A 135 -19.89 -3.35 18.61
CA LEU A 135 -18.53 -3.29 19.12
C LEU A 135 -18.34 -2.14 20.12
N CYS A 136 -18.93 -0.96 19.85
CA CYS A 136 -18.91 0.14 20.81
C CYS A 136 -19.62 -0.25 22.13
N ASP A 137 -20.78 -0.88 22.05
CA ASP A 137 -21.50 -1.38 23.22
C ASP A 137 -20.68 -2.43 24.00
N GLN A 138 -20.02 -3.34 23.27
CA GLN A 138 -19.15 -4.36 23.86
C GLN A 138 -17.99 -3.76 24.65
N VAL A 139 -17.39 -2.66 24.19
CA VAL A 139 -16.25 -2.00 24.85
C VAL A 139 -16.69 -0.84 25.75
N GLY A 140 -17.99 -0.55 25.86
CA GLY A 140 -18.55 0.44 26.77
C GLY A 140 -18.31 1.90 26.35
N ILE A 141 -18.28 2.20 25.06
CA ILE A 141 -18.12 3.57 24.54
C ILE A 141 -19.36 4.04 23.77
N THR A 142 -19.62 5.35 23.78
CA THR A 142 -20.80 5.97 23.16
C THR A 142 -20.40 7.16 22.26
N PRO A 143 -19.67 6.91 21.15
CA PRO A 143 -19.29 7.99 20.23
C PRO A 143 -20.51 8.53 19.46
N VAL A 144 -20.40 9.76 19.00
CA VAL A 144 -21.31 10.29 17.97
C VAL A 144 -20.97 9.62 16.63
N ILE A 145 -21.94 8.94 16.03
CA ILE A 145 -21.79 8.28 14.74
C ILE A 145 -22.20 9.25 13.63
N LEU A 146 -21.23 9.64 12.81
CA LEU A 146 -21.43 10.44 11.61
C LEU A 146 -21.67 9.49 10.44
N LEU A 147 -22.83 9.57 9.81
CA LEU A 147 -23.17 8.74 8.65
C LEU A 147 -22.75 9.45 7.36
N ALA A 148 -21.91 8.77 6.59
CA ALA A 148 -21.51 9.19 5.26
C ALA A 148 -22.68 8.97 4.29
N ASP A 149 -23.39 10.02 3.95
CA ASP A 149 -24.62 10.01 3.16
C ASP A 149 -24.61 11.02 2.00
N LEU A 150 -23.47 11.64 1.71
CA LEU A 150 -23.31 12.54 0.56
C LEU A 150 -23.12 11.77 -0.75
N VAL A 151 -22.44 10.62 -0.69
CA VAL A 151 -22.18 9.74 -1.81
C VAL A 151 -22.77 8.37 -1.51
N THR A 152 -23.84 8.02 -2.21
CA THR A 152 -24.67 6.85 -1.89
C THR A 152 -24.38 5.61 -2.71
N CYS A 153 -23.51 5.70 -3.74
CA CYS A 153 -23.31 4.65 -4.76
C CYS A 153 -22.10 3.75 -4.52
N TYR A 154 -21.41 3.88 -3.38
CA TYR A 154 -20.32 2.96 -3.03
C TYR A 154 -20.87 1.57 -2.67
N GLU A 155 -20.11 0.51 -2.98
CA GLU A 155 -20.47 -0.90 -2.70
C GLU A 155 -20.92 -1.16 -1.26
N ASP A 156 -20.43 -0.34 -0.29
CA ASP A 156 -20.85 -0.37 1.11
C ASP A 156 -22.22 0.33 1.35
N SER A 157 -22.74 1.02 0.36
CA SER A 157 -24.04 1.64 0.42
C SER A 157 -25.08 0.65 -0.11
N VAL A 158 -25.59 -0.18 0.79
CA VAL A 158 -26.80 -0.93 0.53
C VAL A 158 -27.93 0.07 0.36
N ALA A 159 -28.38 0.23 -0.86
CA ALA A 159 -29.45 1.08 -1.35
C ALA A 159 -29.24 2.61 -1.15
N PRO A 160 -29.71 3.44 -2.06
CA PRO A 160 -29.85 4.87 -1.76
C PRO A 160 -30.56 5.00 -0.42
N VAL A 161 -30.15 6.00 0.36
CA VAL A 161 -30.88 6.38 1.56
C VAL A 161 -32.34 6.56 1.12
N GLU A 162 -33.15 5.51 1.29
CA GLU A 162 -34.58 5.67 1.13
C GLU A 162 -34.95 6.76 2.11
N THR A 163 -35.56 7.79 1.57
CA THR A 163 -36.15 8.90 2.32
C THR A 163 -37.08 8.30 3.40
N GLY A 164 -36.54 7.97 4.58
CA GLY A 164 -37.19 7.24 5.63
C GLY A 164 -36.30 6.49 6.62
N CYS A 165 -34.98 6.42 6.41
CA CYS A 165 -34.09 5.83 7.41
C CYS A 165 -34.05 6.70 8.66
N THR A 166 -34.71 6.26 9.74
CA THR A 166 -34.65 6.90 11.05
C THR A 166 -33.24 6.78 11.62
N LEU A 167 -32.62 7.94 11.89
CA LEU A 167 -31.40 8.01 12.67
C LEU A 167 -31.69 7.53 14.09
N ALA A 168 -30.84 6.66 14.60
CA ALA A 168 -30.96 6.25 16.00
C ALA A 168 -30.29 7.31 16.91
N GLN A 169 -30.52 7.20 18.23
CA GLN A 169 -29.88 8.09 19.19
C GLN A 169 -28.34 8.04 19.05
N GLY A 170 -27.70 9.21 18.97
CA GLY A 170 -26.24 9.34 18.77
C GLY A 170 -25.80 9.22 17.32
N GLU A 171 -26.69 9.10 16.35
CA GLU A 171 -26.37 9.15 14.92
C GLU A 171 -26.70 10.53 14.33
N VAL A 172 -25.83 10.98 13.43
CA VAL A 172 -26.00 12.27 12.73
C VAL A 172 -25.65 12.06 11.25
N SER A 173 -26.50 12.58 10.36
CA SER A 173 -26.21 12.67 8.93
C SER A 173 -25.10 13.68 8.67
N LEU A 174 -24.08 13.31 7.90
CA LEU A 174 -23.03 14.24 7.51
C LEU A 174 -23.58 15.36 6.62
N ALA A 175 -24.52 15.05 5.72
CA ALA A 175 -25.23 16.02 4.91
C ALA A 175 -25.99 17.05 5.78
N ALA A 176 -26.63 16.60 6.85
CA ALA A 176 -27.30 17.48 7.79
C ALA A 176 -26.33 18.37 8.59
N CYS A 177 -25.15 17.86 8.94
CA CYS A 177 -24.11 18.67 9.58
C CYS A 177 -23.66 19.80 8.65
N MET A 178 -23.39 19.48 7.39
CA MET A 178 -22.93 20.43 6.39
C MET A 178 -24.02 21.47 6.05
N ALA A 179 -25.29 21.06 5.95
CA ALA A 179 -26.40 21.98 5.71
C ALA A 179 -26.57 23.03 6.82
N ARG A 180 -26.23 22.70 8.07
CA ARG A 180 -26.26 23.62 9.21
C ARG A 180 -25.10 24.61 9.22
N GLY A 181 -23.94 24.26 8.61
CA GLY A 181 -22.75 25.10 8.60
C GLY A 181 -22.91 26.40 7.80
N GLY A 182 -23.80 26.42 6.80
CA GLY A 182 -24.08 27.58 5.96
C GLY A 182 -22.84 28.08 5.19
N GLU A 183 -22.96 29.16 4.43
CA GLU A 183 -21.84 29.86 3.79
C GLU A 183 -21.16 30.84 4.79
N THR A 184 -20.61 30.30 5.87
CA THR A 184 -19.84 31.12 6.82
C THR A 184 -18.37 31.16 6.43
N PRO A 185 -17.66 32.30 6.63
CA PRO A 185 -16.21 32.32 6.50
C PRO A 185 -15.58 31.26 7.38
N LEU A 186 -14.52 30.60 6.90
CA LEU A 186 -13.76 29.62 7.71
C LEU A 186 -13.39 30.24 9.05
N PRO A 187 -13.73 29.64 10.19
CA PRO A 187 -13.25 30.11 11.48
C PRO A 187 -11.72 30.13 11.49
N PRO A 188 -11.07 30.86 12.39
CA PRO A 188 -9.63 30.77 12.56
C PRO A 188 -9.27 29.32 12.92
N PRO A 189 -8.06 28.84 12.49
CA PRO A 189 -7.59 27.52 12.90
C PRO A 189 -7.50 27.43 14.43
N SER A 190 -7.60 26.21 14.96
CA SER A 190 -7.51 26.00 16.41
C SER A 190 -6.22 26.58 16.98
N PRO A 191 -6.26 27.30 18.10
CA PRO A 191 -5.08 27.77 18.79
C PRO A 191 -4.11 26.61 19.10
N GLY A 192 -2.80 26.86 18.95
CA GLY A 192 -1.77 25.84 19.19
C GLY A 192 -1.68 24.75 18.12
N LEU A 193 -2.33 24.95 16.96
CA LEU A 193 -2.11 24.07 15.80
C LEU A 193 -0.70 24.21 15.22
N GLU A 194 -0.03 25.31 15.53
CA GLU A 194 1.39 25.52 15.19
C GLU A 194 2.35 24.75 16.10
N ASP A 195 1.92 24.23 17.27
CA ASP A 195 2.81 23.42 18.12
C ASP A 195 3.21 22.13 17.41
N PRO A 196 4.50 21.95 17.07
CA PRO A 196 4.95 20.76 16.36
C PRO A 196 4.79 19.47 17.19
N ARG A 197 4.64 19.57 18.51
CA ARG A 197 4.47 18.42 19.41
C ARG A 197 3.02 18.02 19.59
N ARG A 198 2.07 18.81 19.13
CA ARG A 198 0.65 18.48 19.22
C ARG A 198 0.34 17.19 18.45
N VAL A 199 -0.28 16.21 19.10
CA VAL A 199 -0.77 15.00 18.46
C VAL A 199 -1.98 15.35 17.58
N VAL A 200 -1.90 15.02 16.29
CA VAL A 200 -2.94 15.30 15.29
C VAL A 200 -3.52 14.05 14.65
N ALA A 201 -2.83 12.91 14.77
CA ALA A 201 -3.32 11.65 14.25
C ALA A 201 -2.90 10.45 15.13
N ARG A 202 -3.70 9.41 15.06
CA ARG A 202 -3.46 8.09 15.64
C ARG A 202 -3.60 7.05 14.55
N TYR A 203 -2.56 6.24 14.34
CA TYR A 203 -2.57 5.21 13.29
C TYR A 203 -2.32 3.83 13.88
N PRO A 204 -3.17 2.83 13.58
CA PRO A 204 -2.91 1.45 13.97
C PRO A 204 -1.67 0.92 13.24
N THR A 205 -0.85 0.14 13.93
CA THR A 205 0.25 -0.61 13.29
C THR A 205 -0.30 -1.89 12.65
N SER A 206 0.27 -2.30 11.53
CA SER A 206 -0.06 -3.56 10.88
C SER A 206 0.56 -4.75 11.64
N GLY A 207 0.04 -5.09 12.82
CA GLY A 207 0.55 -6.21 13.62
C GLY A 207 0.48 -7.55 12.87
N THR A 208 1.64 -8.15 12.55
CA THR A 208 1.72 -9.50 11.97
C THR A 208 1.79 -10.58 13.04
N VAL A 209 2.24 -10.25 14.25
CA VAL A 209 2.58 -11.19 15.32
C VAL A 209 1.84 -10.89 16.64
N SER A 210 1.22 -9.72 16.79
CA SER A 210 0.49 -9.30 18.01
C SER A 210 -0.71 -8.44 17.66
N LEU A 211 -1.56 -8.15 18.65
CA LEU A 211 -2.63 -7.17 18.46
C LEU A 211 -2.04 -5.81 18.05
N PRO A 212 -2.75 -5.05 17.19
CA PRO A 212 -2.28 -3.76 16.70
C PRO A 212 -2.00 -2.78 17.85
N LYS A 213 -0.90 -2.06 17.79
CA LYS A 213 -0.66 -0.88 18.62
C LYS A 213 -1.18 0.35 17.89
N VAL A 214 -1.36 1.46 18.61
CA VAL A 214 -1.79 2.74 18.03
C VAL A 214 -0.67 3.76 18.23
N VAL A 215 -0.11 4.23 17.11
CA VAL A 215 0.94 5.26 17.07
C VAL A 215 0.32 6.64 17.17
N GLN A 216 0.84 7.49 18.02
CA GLN A 216 0.50 8.91 18.10
C GLN A 216 1.48 9.72 17.25
N ILE A 217 0.92 10.49 16.31
CA ILE A 217 1.66 11.26 15.31
C ILE A 217 1.46 12.74 15.58
N THR A 218 2.56 13.49 15.61
CA THR A 218 2.51 14.93 15.87
C THR A 218 2.36 15.76 14.60
N ASN A 219 1.91 16.98 14.76
CA ASN A 219 1.83 17.97 13.69
C ASN A 219 3.18 18.19 13.01
N GLY A 220 4.25 18.33 13.80
CA GLY A 220 5.60 18.51 13.26
C GLY A 220 6.06 17.31 12.42
N ALA A 221 5.72 16.08 12.85
CA ALA A 221 6.05 14.88 12.10
C ALA A 221 5.31 14.82 10.75
N VAL A 222 4.02 15.15 10.74
CA VAL A 222 3.22 15.22 9.49
C VAL A 222 3.79 16.27 8.53
N LEU A 223 4.13 17.46 9.03
CA LEU A 223 4.69 18.54 8.19
C LEU A 223 6.06 18.17 7.62
N ALA A 224 6.94 17.57 8.45
CA ALA A 224 8.24 17.09 7.98
C ALA A 224 8.08 16.06 6.87
N GLU A 225 7.17 15.12 7.05
CA GLU A 225 6.89 14.06 6.08
C GLU A 225 6.32 14.57 4.76
N ILE A 226 5.36 15.50 4.80
CA ILE A 226 4.82 16.13 3.58
C ILE A 226 5.94 16.85 2.81
N ASN A 227 6.80 17.58 3.49
CA ASN A 227 7.88 18.33 2.87
C ASN A 227 8.94 17.41 2.24
N GLU A 228 9.22 16.24 2.85
CA GLU A 228 10.08 15.22 2.27
C GLU A 228 9.43 14.51 1.06
N ALA A 229 8.10 14.38 1.06
CA ALA A 229 7.36 13.71 -0.02
C ALA A 229 7.03 14.64 -1.20
N ILE A 230 7.21 15.95 -1.07
CA ILE A 230 6.64 16.95 -1.98
C ILE A 230 7.09 16.80 -3.45
N ASP A 231 8.25 16.20 -3.69
CA ASP A 231 8.85 15.95 -5.01
C ASP A 231 8.82 14.48 -5.46
N VAL A 232 8.09 13.59 -4.75
CA VAL A 232 8.00 12.15 -5.10
C VAL A 232 7.43 11.98 -6.50
N ILE A 233 6.37 12.70 -6.82
CA ILE A 233 5.74 12.73 -8.14
C ILE A 233 5.50 14.16 -8.59
N ASN A 234 5.51 14.37 -9.91
CA ASN A 234 5.18 15.64 -10.52
C ASN A 234 4.13 15.45 -11.62
N LEU A 235 2.95 16.06 -11.45
CA LEU A 235 1.81 15.95 -12.34
C LEU A 235 1.45 17.29 -12.95
N ARG A 236 0.95 17.25 -14.19
CA ARG A 236 0.30 18.41 -14.82
C ARG A 236 -1.11 18.62 -14.24
N PRO A 237 -1.68 19.82 -14.37
CA PRO A 237 -2.99 20.12 -13.77
C PRO A 237 -4.16 19.21 -14.17
N ASN A 238 -4.05 18.52 -15.30
CA ASN A 238 -5.08 17.63 -15.84
C ASN A 238 -4.67 16.14 -15.79
N GLU A 239 -3.62 15.80 -15.06
CA GLU A 239 -3.18 14.43 -14.79
C GLU A 239 -3.58 14.07 -13.37
N GLU A 240 -4.06 12.84 -13.16
CA GLU A 240 -4.67 12.39 -11.91
C GLU A 240 -3.89 11.24 -11.26
N VAL A 241 -3.99 11.17 -9.94
CA VAL A 241 -3.55 10.02 -9.14
C VAL A 241 -4.70 9.05 -9.00
N LEU A 242 -4.49 7.79 -9.33
CA LEU A 242 -5.43 6.72 -8.99
C LEU A 242 -5.11 6.23 -7.58
N ASN A 243 -6.02 6.46 -6.65
CA ASN A 243 -5.88 5.99 -5.28
C ASN A 243 -6.47 4.59 -5.13
N ILE A 244 -5.61 3.62 -4.84
CA ILE A 244 -5.98 2.21 -4.59
C ILE A 244 -5.80 1.87 -3.11
N GLY A 245 -4.77 2.45 -2.47
CA GLY A 245 -4.43 2.16 -1.09
C GLY A 245 -5.42 2.77 -0.08
N PRO A 246 -5.75 2.08 1.02
CA PRO A 246 -6.65 2.60 2.04
C PRO A 246 -6.01 3.73 2.84
N TYR A 247 -6.74 4.80 3.11
CA TYR A 247 -6.28 5.92 3.96
C TYR A 247 -6.08 5.55 5.44
N THR A 248 -6.37 4.32 5.78
CA THR A 248 -6.06 3.73 7.08
C THR A 248 -4.58 3.35 7.23
N HIS A 249 -3.78 3.49 6.16
CA HIS A 249 -2.35 3.26 6.18
C HIS A 249 -1.59 4.60 6.11
N ILE A 250 -0.49 4.71 6.86
CA ILE A 250 0.26 5.98 6.99
C ILE A 250 0.80 6.52 5.65
N ALA A 251 1.26 5.65 4.76
CA ALA A 251 1.76 6.08 3.45
C ALA A 251 0.69 6.77 2.60
N THR A 252 -0.58 6.36 2.73
CA THR A 252 -1.70 6.98 2.02
C THR A 252 -2.22 8.25 2.69
N LEU A 253 -1.95 8.47 3.99
CA LEU A 253 -2.12 9.80 4.59
C LEU A 253 -1.17 10.80 3.93
N VAL A 254 0.10 10.41 3.71
CA VAL A 254 1.07 11.26 3.02
C VAL A 254 0.61 11.56 1.60
N GLU A 255 0.15 10.55 0.85
CA GLU A 255 -0.46 10.73 -0.48
C GLU A 255 -1.63 11.72 -0.44
N PHE A 256 -2.55 11.52 0.49
CA PHE A 256 -3.73 12.39 0.67
C PHE A 256 -3.33 13.85 0.89
N LEU A 257 -2.46 14.13 1.85
CA LEU A 257 -2.04 15.49 2.16
C LEU A 257 -1.22 16.10 1.01
N LEU A 258 -0.34 15.32 0.37
CA LEU A 258 0.45 15.75 -0.77
C LEU A 258 -0.44 16.17 -1.94
N THR A 259 -1.47 15.40 -2.28
CA THR A 259 -2.37 15.72 -3.39
C THR A 259 -3.15 17.01 -3.15
N LYS A 260 -3.58 17.29 -1.91
CA LYS A 260 -4.26 18.56 -1.55
C LYS A 260 -3.28 19.73 -1.54
N THR A 261 -2.06 19.51 -1.07
CA THR A 261 -1.00 20.53 -1.06
C THR A 261 -0.60 20.95 -2.47
N ARG A 262 -0.48 19.98 -3.40
CA ARG A 262 -0.02 20.19 -4.78
C ARG A 262 -1.15 20.44 -5.78
N GLY A 263 -2.41 20.34 -5.36
CA GLY A 263 -3.58 20.47 -6.23
C GLY A 263 -3.66 19.38 -7.28
N PHE A 264 -3.24 18.15 -6.93
CA PHE A 264 -3.37 16.99 -7.80
C PHE A 264 -4.76 16.37 -7.66
N PRO A 265 -5.48 16.13 -8.78
CA PRO A 265 -6.72 15.39 -8.75
C PRO A 265 -6.48 13.95 -8.29
N VAL A 266 -7.40 13.44 -7.46
CA VAL A 266 -7.40 12.05 -6.99
C VAL A 266 -8.65 11.35 -7.52
N THR A 267 -8.46 10.24 -8.23
CA THR A 267 -9.55 9.33 -8.61
C THR A 267 -9.59 8.19 -7.61
N TYR A 268 -10.72 8.01 -6.92
CA TYR A 268 -10.91 6.89 -6.00
C TYR A 268 -11.26 5.62 -6.76
N PHE A 269 -10.51 4.56 -6.46
CA PHE A 269 -10.79 3.21 -6.91
C PHE A 269 -11.69 2.54 -5.85
N THR A 270 -12.90 2.19 -6.23
CA THR A 270 -13.94 1.75 -5.29
C THR A 270 -14.07 0.24 -5.16
N ARG A 271 -13.54 -0.50 -6.14
CA ARG A 271 -13.58 -1.97 -6.18
C ARG A 271 -12.31 -2.57 -5.60
N GLU A 272 -12.36 -3.88 -5.30
CA GLU A 272 -11.16 -4.60 -4.86
C GLU A 272 -10.25 -4.89 -6.06
N PRO A 273 -8.99 -4.43 -6.06
CA PRO A 273 -8.08 -4.61 -7.20
C PRO A 273 -7.61 -6.06 -7.38
N ASP A 274 -7.93 -6.94 -6.42
CA ASP A 274 -7.54 -8.36 -6.43
C ASP A 274 -8.48 -9.25 -7.25
N GLU A 275 -9.61 -8.73 -7.72
CA GLU A 275 -10.51 -9.46 -8.60
C GLU A 275 -10.00 -9.40 -10.04
N ASP A 276 -9.94 -10.55 -10.71
CA ASP A 276 -9.53 -10.65 -12.11
C ASP A 276 -10.37 -9.68 -12.98
N ASP A 277 -9.70 -8.94 -13.85
CA ASP A 277 -10.25 -8.00 -14.83
C ASP A 277 -10.84 -6.67 -14.27
N VAL A 278 -11.06 -6.54 -12.95
CA VAL A 278 -11.69 -5.33 -12.37
C VAL A 278 -10.88 -4.07 -12.65
N LEU A 279 -9.56 -4.14 -12.43
CA LEU A 279 -8.68 -2.97 -12.63
C LEU A 279 -8.64 -2.54 -14.11
N GLU A 280 -8.54 -3.50 -15.04
CA GLU A 280 -8.49 -3.19 -16.48
C GLU A 280 -9.80 -2.58 -16.96
N ASP A 281 -10.94 -3.10 -16.50
CA ASP A 281 -12.28 -2.58 -16.82
C ASP A 281 -12.47 -1.16 -16.28
N GLU A 282 -12.04 -0.91 -15.05
CA GLU A 282 -12.15 0.39 -14.43
C GLU A 282 -11.26 1.45 -15.10
N ILE A 283 -10.00 1.11 -15.39
CA ILE A 283 -9.10 1.99 -16.14
C ILE A 283 -9.64 2.26 -17.54
N ARG A 284 -10.28 1.27 -18.18
CA ARG A 284 -10.93 1.43 -19.48
C ARG A 284 -12.12 2.40 -19.39
N LYS A 285 -12.96 2.29 -18.36
CA LYS A 285 -14.07 3.21 -18.07
C LYS A 285 -13.54 4.64 -17.92
N LEU A 286 -12.55 4.84 -17.05
CA LEU A 286 -11.90 6.14 -16.83
C LEU A 286 -11.32 6.75 -18.11
N LYS A 287 -10.64 5.93 -18.92
CA LYS A 287 -10.10 6.37 -20.22
C LYS A 287 -11.19 6.84 -21.18
N ASN A 288 -12.31 6.11 -21.26
CA ASN A 288 -13.43 6.45 -22.13
C ASN A 288 -14.10 7.77 -21.71
N GLU A 289 -14.05 8.10 -20.43
CA GLU A 289 -14.50 9.38 -19.87
C GLU A 289 -13.45 10.50 -19.96
N GLY A 290 -12.30 10.23 -20.60
CA GLY A 290 -11.23 11.23 -20.81
C GLY A 290 -10.35 11.50 -19.61
N VAL A 291 -10.44 10.68 -18.56
CA VAL A 291 -9.62 10.80 -17.36
C VAL A 291 -8.17 10.37 -17.64
N ARG A 292 -7.20 11.14 -17.18
CA ARG A 292 -5.77 10.93 -17.46
C ARG A 292 -5.03 10.45 -16.23
N ILE A 293 -5.19 9.18 -15.89
CA ILE A 293 -4.43 8.58 -14.79
C ILE A 293 -2.95 8.55 -15.15
N LYS A 294 -2.14 9.24 -14.36
CA LYS A 294 -0.69 9.39 -14.54
C LYS A 294 0.11 8.58 -13.54
N ALA A 295 -0.37 8.51 -12.31
CA ALA A 295 0.30 7.86 -11.20
C ALA A 295 -0.66 7.02 -10.36
N LEU A 296 -0.11 6.02 -9.68
CA LEU A 296 -0.81 5.30 -8.61
C LEU A 296 0.19 4.89 -7.52
N MET A 297 -0.31 4.76 -6.28
CA MET A 297 0.41 4.13 -5.19
C MET A 297 -0.22 2.78 -4.87
N ALA A 298 0.61 1.73 -4.80
CA ALA A 298 0.15 0.38 -4.52
C ALA A 298 1.19 -0.42 -3.72
N VAL A 299 0.76 -1.52 -3.12
CA VAL A 299 1.62 -2.49 -2.47
C VAL A 299 2.34 -3.39 -3.49
N PRO A 300 3.48 -4.04 -3.14
CA PRO A 300 4.22 -4.91 -4.05
C PRO A 300 3.39 -6.00 -4.74
N LYS A 301 2.40 -6.58 -4.05
CA LYS A 301 1.51 -7.60 -4.61
C LYS A 301 0.80 -7.12 -5.89
N PHE A 302 0.40 -5.86 -5.94
CA PHE A 302 -0.20 -5.24 -7.13
C PHE A 302 0.79 -5.23 -8.30
N TRP A 303 2.03 -4.78 -8.07
CA TRP A 303 3.06 -4.74 -9.10
C TRP A 303 3.46 -6.12 -9.61
N ILE A 304 3.53 -7.11 -8.70
CA ILE A 304 3.73 -8.52 -9.05
C ILE A 304 2.60 -9.01 -9.96
N TYR A 305 1.35 -8.70 -9.61
CA TYR A 305 0.19 -9.09 -10.41
C TYR A 305 0.25 -8.50 -11.82
N VAL A 306 0.44 -7.19 -11.95
CA VAL A 306 0.52 -6.52 -13.27
C VAL A 306 1.69 -7.07 -14.10
N MET A 307 2.86 -7.30 -13.48
CA MET A 307 4.01 -7.88 -14.17
C MET A 307 3.70 -9.29 -14.70
N LYS A 308 3.09 -10.12 -13.87
CA LYS A 308 2.67 -11.49 -14.21
C LYS A 308 1.75 -11.51 -15.43
N GLU A 309 0.74 -10.65 -15.46
CA GLU A 309 -0.18 -10.52 -16.60
C GLU A 309 0.56 -10.12 -17.90
N VAL A 310 1.46 -9.13 -17.79
CA VAL A 310 2.25 -8.65 -18.93
C VAL A 310 3.16 -9.74 -19.48
N LEU A 311 3.87 -10.46 -18.61
CA LEU A 311 4.79 -11.53 -19.03
C LEU A 311 4.05 -12.72 -19.62
N GLU A 312 2.89 -13.09 -19.06
CA GLU A 312 2.08 -14.20 -19.58
C GLU A 312 1.47 -13.85 -20.95
N GLU A 313 1.00 -12.62 -21.16
CA GLU A 313 0.54 -12.16 -22.47
C GLU A 313 1.67 -12.22 -23.51
N MET A 314 2.91 -11.91 -23.12
CA MET A 314 4.08 -11.97 -24.01
C MET A 314 4.47 -13.42 -24.35
N LYS A 315 4.47 -14.31 -23.36
CA LYS A 315 4.79 -15.74 -23.52
C LYS A 315 3.90 -16.42 -24.55
N ASN A 316 2.63 -16.03 -24.61
CA ASN A 316 1.64 -16.61 -25.51
C ASN A 316 1.70 -16.05 -26.94
N LYS A 317 2.62 -15.12 -27.23
CA LYS A 317 2.78 -14.49 -28.56
C LYS A 317 4.16 -14.84 -29.15
N PRO A 318 4.26 -15.72 -30.18
CA PRO A 318 5.54 -16.14 -30.74
C PRO A 318 6.42 -14.95 -31.21
N VAL A 319 5.79 -13.87 -31.70
CA VAL A 319 6.49 -12.64 -32.12
C VAL A 319 7.23 -11.95 -30.96
N LEU A 320 6.81 -12.19 -29.71
CA LEU A 320 7.35 -11.57 -28.50
C LEU A 320 8.25 -12.53 -27.69
N GLU A 321 8.49 -13.74 -28.18
CA GLU A 321 9.24 -14.77 -27.44
C GLU A 321 10.63 -14.31 -27.00
N ASN A 322 11.40 -13.67 -27.88
CA ASN A 322 12.73 -13.16 -27.54
C ASN A 322 12.66 -12.05 -26.49
N LEU A 323 11.65 -11.18 -26.57
CA LEU A 323 11.44 -10.13 -25.58
C LEU A 323 11.02 -10.71 -24.23
N TYR A 324 10.14 -11.71 -24.24
CA TYR A 324 9.77 -12.46 -23.03
C TYR A 324 11.00 -13.09 -22.37
N ARG A 325 11.86 -13.79 -23.15
CA ARG A 325 13.10 -14.38 -22.64
C ARG A 325 14.03 -13.32 -22.03
N HIS A 326 14.15 -12.15 -22.68
CA HIS A 326 14.96 -11.04 -22.17
C HIS A 326 14.45 -10.51 -20.84
N LEU A 327 13.14 -10.22 -20.72
CA LEU A 327 12.56 -9.72 -19.47
C LEU A 327 12.61 -10.79 -18.36
N SER A 328 12.38 -12.06 -18.69
CA SER A 328 12.50 -13.16 -17.74
C SER A 328 13.96 -13.40 -17.29
N ALA A 329 14.96 -13.04 -18.12
CA ALA A 329 16.37 -13.06 -17.71
C ALA A 329 16.67 -11.97 -16.68
N ILE A 330 16.07 -10.78 -16.82
CA ILE A 330 16.14 -9.73 -15.78
C ILE A 330 15.59 -10.25 -14.46
N GLU A 331 14.44 -10.90 -14.50
CA GLU A 331 13.78 -11.47 -13.32
C GLU A 331 14.69 -12.49 -12.59
N ARG A 332 15.39 -13.33 -13.35
CA ARG A 332 16.36 -14.29 -12.81
C ARG A 332 17.74 -13.68 -12.51
N ASN A 333 17.91 -12.37 -12.76
CA ASN A 333 19.21 -11.70 -12.65
C ASN A 333 20.32 -12.40 -13.46
N ASP A 334 19.99 -12.93 -14.62
CA ASP A 334 20.91 -13.53 -15.55
C ASP A 334 21.64 -12.44 -16.34
N ARG A 335 22.85 -12.75 -16.88
CA ARG A 335 23.55 -11.81 -17.76
C ARG A 335 22.71 -11.54 -18.99
N LEU A 336 22.35 -10.27 -19.16
CA LEU A 336 21.61 -9.82 -20.32
C LEU A 336 22.54 -9.74 -21.54
N HIS A 337 22.13 -10.37 -22.63
CA HIS A 337 22.67 -10.06 -23.95
C HIS A 337 22.03 -8.78 -24.48
N ASP A 338 22.77 -8.00 -25.26
CA ASP A 338 22.21 -6.84 -25.96
C ASP A 338 21.01 -7.27 -26.81
N ILE A 339 19.88 -6.62 -26.59
CA ILE A 339 18.68 -6.90 -27.40
C ILE A 339 18.87 -6.32 -28.81
N SER A 340 18.42 -7.10 -29.82
CA SER A 340 18.48 -6.69 -31.20
C SER A 340 17.69 -5.40 -31.48
N THR A 341 17.99 -4.71 -32.59
CA THR A 341 17.24 -3.52 -33.00
C THR A 341 15.74 -3.83 -33.20
N LEU A 342 15.45 -5.03 -33.70
CA LEU A 342 14.06 -5.50 -33.85
C LEU A 342 13.36 -5.68 -32.51
N ASP A 343 14.05 -6.22 -31.50
CA ASP A 343 13.46 -6.41 -30.17
C ASP A 343 13.31 -5.08 -29.43
N LYS A 344 14.19 -4.09 -29.69
CA LYS A 344 14.00 -2.69 -29.23
C LYS A 344 12.73 -2.08 -29.82
N ALA A 345 12.43 -2.32 -31.10
CA ALA A 345 11.20 -1.86 -31.73
C ALA A 345 9.95 -2.56 -31.15
N LYS A 346 10.03 -3.89 -30.92
CA LYS A 346 8.97 -4.65 -30.24
C LYS A 346 8.73 -4.13 -28.82
N LEU A 347 9.80 -3.84 -28.08
CA LEU A 347 9.70 -3.26 -26.72
C LEU A 347 9.01 -1.89 -26.74
N ALA A 348 9.31 -1.04 -27.75
CA ALA A 348 8.61 0.23 -27.94
C ALA A 348 7.11 0.02 -28.20
N SER A 349 6.75 -0.97 -29.03
CA SER A 349 5.34 -1.33 -29.27
C SER A 349 4.65 -1.84 -28.01
N MET A 350 5.33 -2.67 -27.21
CA MET A 350 4.81 -3.15 -25.93
C MET A 350 4.58 -2.02 -24.92
N ARG A 351 5.47 -1.03 -24.88
CA ARG A 351 5.28 0.19 -24.07
C ARG A 351 3.98 0.90 -24.42
N ILE A 352 3.69 1.03 -25.71
CA ILE A 352 2.45 1.65 -26.19
C ILE A 352 1.24 0.81 -25.80
N LEU A 353 1.31 -0.52 -25.97
CA LEU A 353 0.23 -1.43 -25.61
C LEU A 353 -0.05 -1.41 -24.11
N LEU A 354 0.98 -1.53 -23.27
CA LEU A 354 0.83 -1.49 -21.82
C LEU A 354 0.28 -0.14 -21.36
N ARG A 355 0.81 0.96 -21.92
CA ARG A 355 0.29 2.30 -21.63
C ARG A 355 -1.17 2.44 -21.99
N ASN A 356 -1.58 1.88 -23.15
CA ASN A 356 -2.98 1.91 -23.59
C ASN A 356 -3.89 1.08 -22.67
N LYS A 357 -3.44 -0.08 -22.20
CA LYS A 357 -4.15 -0.89 -21.20
C LYS A 357 -4.30 -0.14 -19.87
N LEU A 358 -3.28 0.62 -19.47
CA LEU A 358 -3.28 1.45 -18.27
C LEU A 358 -3.79 2.89 -18.53
N GLY A 359 -4.76 3.06 -19.43
CA GLY A 359 -5.43 4.35 -19.65
C GLY A 359 -4.73 5.31 -20.61
N GLY A 360 -3.55 4.96 -21.15
CA GLY A 360 -2.82 5.77 -22.16
C GLY A 360 -1.83 6.79 -21.57
N TYR A 361 -2.00 7.21 -20.33
CA TYR A 361 -1.23 8.28 -19.69
C TYR A 361 -0.32 7.80 -18.55
N PHE A 362 -0.53 6.61 -18.03
CA PHE A 362 0.17 6.05 -16.88
C PHE A 362 1.70 6.03 -17.07
N SER A 363 2.43 6.54 -16.10
CA SER A 363 3.90 6.67 -16.19
C SER A 363 4.61 6.42 -14.88
N TYR A 364 3.94 6.63 -13.74
CA TYR A 364 4.55 6.56 -12.42
C TYR A 364 3.81 5.59 -11.53
N GLY A 365 4.56 4.70 -10.90
CA GLY A 365 4.10 3.85 -9.83
C GLY A 365 4.86 4.15 -8.55
N VAL A 366 4.18 4.16 -7.42
CA VAL A 366 4.79 4.17 -6.10
C VAL A 366 4.50 2.85 -5.42
N SER A 367 5.54 2.17 -4.94
CA SER A 367 5.41 0.94 -4.16
C SER A 367 5.82 1.20 -2.72
N SER A 368 5.03 0.71 -1.77
CA SER A 368 5.29 0.88 -0.34
C SER A 368 4.78 -0.30 0.49
N SER A 369 5.00 -0.26 1.80
CA SER A 369 4.54 -1.22 2.81
C SER A 369 5.32 -2.53 2.94
N MET A 370 5.92 -3.01 1.87
CA MET A 370 6.81 -4.18 1.84
C MET A 370 7.91 -3.94 0.81
N LYS A 371 9.02 -4.67 0.93
CA LYS A 371 10.11 -4.62 -0.05
C LYS A 371 9.60 -5.05 -1.43
N LEU A 372 9.87 -4.22 -2.44
CA LEU A 372 9.67 -4.58 -3.84
C LEU A 372 10.96 -5.20 -4.41
N ASP A 373 10.82 -6.27 -5.15
CA ASP A 373 11.97 -6.88 -5.83
C ASP A 373 12.50 -5.98 -6.95
N GLY A 374 13.83 -5.81 -6.99
CA GLY A 374 14.48 -4.92 -7.96
C GLY A 374 14.22 -5.31 -9.41
N SER A 375 14.03 -6.59 -9.72
CA SER A 375 13.71 -7.06 -11.08
C SER A 375 12.39 -6.47 -11.57
N ILE A 376 11.40 -6.30 -10.69
CA ILE A 376 10.12 -5.69 -11.03
C ILE A 376 10.32 -4.22 -11.43
N VAL A 377 11.08 -3.47 -10.63
CA VAL A 377 11.41 -2.07 -10.93
C VAL A 377 12.10 -1.95 -12.28
N GLU A 378 13.06 -2.85 -12.58
CA GLU A 378 13.80 -2.86 -13.84
C GLU A 378 12.90 -3.22 -15.02
N ILE A 379 12.06 -4.27 -14.91
CA ILE A 379 11.14 -4.69 -15.96
C ILE A 379 10.15 -3.57 -16.30
N PHE A 380 9.52 -2.95 -15.30
CA PHE A 380 8.62 -1.82 -15.54
C PHE A 380 9.36 -0.63 -16.16
N GLY A 381 10.60 -0.34 -15.74
CA GLY A 381 11.45 0.67 -16.35
C GLY A 381 11.70 0.39 -17.83
N LYS A 382 12.00 -0.86 -18.21
CA LYS A 382 12.11 -1.27 -19.63
C LYS A 382 10.77 -1.09 -20.38
N LEU A 383 9.65 -1.31 -19.71
CA LEU A 383 8.31 -1.11 -20.26
C LEU A 383 7.84 0.36 -20.26
N GLY A 384 8.69 1.29 -19.79
CA GLY A 384 8.42 2.73 -19.81
C GLY A 384 7.53 3.24 -18.68
N ILE A 385 7.44 2.48 -17.59
CA ILE A 385 6.78 2.85 -16.34
C ILE A 385 7.84 2.96 -15.24
N THR A 386 7.91 4.11 -14.60
CA THR A 386 8.83 4.35 -13.49
C THR A 386 8.19 3.91 -12.19
N VAL A 387 8.73 2.89 -11.53
CA VAL A 387 8.25 2.46 -10.20
C VAL A 387 9.23 2.96 -9.14
N ILE A 388 8.71 3.76 -8.21
CA ILE A 388 9.43 4.34 -7.08
C ILE A 388 9.16 3.44 -5.87
N ASP A 389 10.17 2.75 -5.38
CA ASP A 389 10.08 1.99 -4.14
C ASP A 389 10.34 2.90 -2.95
N ILE A 390 9.46 2.83 -1.93
CA ILE A 390 9.50 3.63 -0.71
C ILE A 390 9.52 2.68 0.48
N TYR A 391 10.51 2.83 1.34
CA TYR A 391 10.60 2.16 2.62
C TYR A 391 10.18 3.09 3.75
N GLY A 392 9.34 2.59 4.64
CA GLY A 392 8.87 3.37 5.78
C GLY A 392 8.13 2.57 6.83
N ALA A 393 7.74 3.26 7.89
CA ALA A 393 7.03 2.70 9.03
C ALA A 393 6.02 3.70 9.59
N THR A 394 4.95 3.18 10.22
CA THR A 394 3.95 4.02 10.90
C THR A 394 4.60 4.85 12.00
N GLU A 395 5.57 4.28 12.68
CA GLU A 395 6.32 4.89 13.77
C GLU A 395 7.26 6.01 13.34
N VAL A 396 7.47 6.15 12.03
CA VAL A 396 8.26 7.23 11.42
C VAL A 396 7.37 8.13 10.56
N THR A 397 6.07 8.12 10.79
CA THR A 397 5.05 8.91 10.10
C THR A 397 5.00 8.66 8.58
N GLY A 398 5.75 7.71 8.05
CA GLY A 398 5.74 7.34 6.64
C GLY A 398 7.11 6.93 6.13
N ILE A 399 7.82 7.84 5.47
CA ILE A 399 9.02 7.55 4.69
C ILE A 399 10.27 7.52 5.56
N ILE A 400 11.07 6.47 5.45
CA ILE A 400 12.44 6.39 5.98
C ILE A 400 13.45 6.55 4.83
N ALA A 401 13.21 5.87 3.71
CA ALA A 401 14.03 5.97 2.52
C ALA A 401 13.18 5.88 1.25
N ARG A 402 13.60 6.56 0.19
CA ARG A 402 12.90 6.55 -1.09
C ARG A 402 13.83 6.68 -2.28
N ASN A 403 13.46 6.05 -3.38
CA ASN A 403 14.02 6.37 -4.68
C ASN A 403 13.45 7.72 -5.17
N ARG A 404 14.23 8.47 -5.95
CA ARG A 404 13.78 9.70 -6.63
C ARG A 404 13.62 9.42 -8.12
N LEU A 405 12.73 10.11 -8.81
CA LEU A 405 12.43 9.89 -10.23
C LEU A 405 13.68 9.79 -11.14
N ASN A 406 14.72 10.56 -10.83
CA ASN A 406 15.96 10.60 -11.62
C ASN A 406 17.10 9.79 -10.99
N ASP A 407 16.85 9.07 -9.90
CA ASP A 407 17.86 8.36 -9.11
C ASP A 407 17.30 7.05 -8.55
N ILE A 408 16.83 6.18 -9.45
CA ILE A 408 16.29 4.87 -9.11
C ILE A 408 17.38 3.82 -9.26
N LEU A 409 17.62 3.08 -8.17
CA LEU A 409 18.48 1.90 -8.19
C LEU A 409 17.65 0.68 -7.82
N PRO A 410 17.35 -0.21 -8.77
CA PRO A 410 16.58 -1.42 -8.51
C PRO A 410 17.18 -2.26 -7.37
N GLY A 411 16.32 -2.75 -6.47
CA GLY A 411 16.71 -3.53 -5.30
C GLY A 411 17.13 -2.71 -4.07
N SER A 412 17.35 -1.39 -4.21
CA SER A 412 17.47 -0.48 -3.06
C SER A 412 16.13 0.19 -2.75
N CYS A 413 15.91 0.52 -1.49
CA CYS A 413 14.77 1.36 -1.08
C CYS A 413 15.01 2.86 -1.36
N GLY A 414 16.11 3.20 -2.04
CA GLY A 414 16.52 4.57 -2.28
C GLY A 414 17.30 5.18 -1.12
N ARG A 415 17.46 6.48 -1.14
CA ARG A 415 18.21 7.21 -0.10
C ARG A 415 17.35 7.48 1.13
N LEU A 416 17.99 7.42 2.28
CA LEU A 416 17.40 7.92 3.52
C LEU A 416 16.95 9.37 3.29
N ILE A 417 15.75 9.76 3.77
CA ILE A 417 15.26 11.13 3.64
C ILE A 417 16.16 12.11 4.40
N ASP A 418 16.21 13.36 3.93
CA ASP A 418 17.23 14.31 4.36
C ASP A 418 17.07 14.72 5.84
N CYS A 419 15.84 14.70 6.38
CA CYS A 419 15.54 15.06 7.76
C CYS A 419 15.81 13.94 8.78
N LEU A 420 16.22 12.73 8.36
CA LEU A 420 16.53 11.61 9.25
C LEU A 420 18.04 11.36 9.34
N GLU A 421 18.50 11.07 10.56
CA GLU A 421 19.77 10.44 10.85
C GLU A 421 19.60 8.94 11.04
N TYR A 422 20.66 8.15 10.87
CA TYR A 422 20.61 6.71 11.06
C TYR A 422 21.83 6.16 11.79
N ARG A 423 21.64 4.97 12.37
CA ARG A 423 22.69 4.09 12.87
C ARG A 423 22.36 2.64 12.55
N LEU A 424 23.39 1.80 12.48
CA LEU A 424 23.24 0.36 12.42
C LEU A 424 23.69 -0.24 13.75
N ARG A 425 22.77 -0.99 14.39
CA ARG A 425 23.04 -1.69 15.67
C ARG A 425 23.42 -3.13 15.40
N ASP A 426 24.31 -3.68 16.23
CA ASP A 426 24.76 -5.08 16.19
C ASP A 426 25.23 -5.52 14.80
N THR A 427 26.13 -4.70 14.23
CA THR A 427 26.62 -4.90 12.86
C THR A 427 27.44 -6.17 12.71
N ARG A 428 27.22 -6.87 11.58
CA ARG A 428 27.88 -8.12 11.23
C ARG A 428 28.11 -8.23 9.71
N SER A 429 29.14 -8.96 9.32
CA SER A 429 29.34 -9.32 7.92
C SER A 429 28.38 -10.45 7.53
N VAL A 430 27.73 -10.30 6.37
CA VAL A 430 26.82 -11.30 5.81
C VAL A 430 27.34 -11.72 4.43
N PRO A 431 27.41 -13.03 4.13
CA PRO A 431 27.89 -13.50 2.83
C PRO A 431 27.13 -12.84 1.67
N GLY A 432 27.85 -12.36 0.67
CA GLY A 432 27.29 -11.71 -0.53
C GLY A 432 26.80 -10.26 -0.34
N VAL A 433 26.94 -9.69 0.85
CA VAL A 433 26.59 -8.28 1.13
C VAL A 433 27.85 -7.44 1.24
N PRO A 434 27.96 -6.30 0.50
CA PRO A 434 29.21 -5.54 0.41
C PRO A 434 29.54 -4.69 1.66
N HIS A 435 28.53 -4.39 2.49
CA HIS A 435 28.67 -3.54 3.68
C HIS A 435 28.19 -4.29 4.92
N PRO A 436 28.60 -3.86 6.14
CA PRO A 436 28.07 -4.42 7.38
C PRO A 436 26.55 -4.30 7.46
N VAL A 437 25.90 -5.38 7.88
CA VAL A 437 24.45 -5.45 8.10
C VAL A 437 24.19 -5.28 9.59
N GLY A 438 23.21 -4.47 9.94
CA GLY A 438 22.74 -4.30 11.31
C GLY A 438 21.26 -3.92 11.35
N GLU A 439 20.69 -3.88 12.55
CA GLU A 439 19.36 -3.30 12.72
C GLU A 439 19.43 -1.80 12.43
N LEU A 440 18.53 -1.33 11.55
CA LEU A 440 18.45 0.09 11.21
C LEU A 440 17.74 0.86 12.33
N LEU A 441 18.43 1.84 12.89
CA LEU A 441 17.89 2.81 13.84
C LEU A 441 17.82 4.17 13.16
N VAL A 442 16.73 4.92 13.38
CA VAL A 442 16.53 6.25 12.77
C VAL A 442 16.14 7.28 13.81
N SER A 443 16.57 8.54 13.61
CA SER A 443 16.24 9.68 14.46
C SER A 443 15.91 10.89 13.62
N GLY A 444 14.93 11.69 14.03
CA GLY A 444 14.54 12.93 13.34
C GLY A 444 13.12 13.38 13.65
N PRO A 445 12.65 14.43 12.96
CA PRO A 445 11.37 15.08 13.29
C PRO A 445 10.13 14.25 12.92
N THR A 446 10.27 13.22 12.09
CA THR A 446 9.16 12.37 11.64
C THR A 446 8.82 11.22 12.60
N LEU A 447 9.57 11.08 13.70
CA LEU A 447 9.34 10.00 14.66
C LEU A 447 7.99 10.13 15.39
N LEU A 448 7.45 8.98 15.79
CA LEU A 448 6.26 8.91 16.63
C LEU A 448 6.44 9.71 17.93
N HIS A 449 5.34 10.28 18.43
CA HIS A 449 5.32 10.84 19.78
C HIS A 449 5.43 9.74 20.84
N SER A 450 4.53 8.76 20.74
CA SER A 450 4.50 7.54 21.59
C SER A 450 3.50 6.55 21.00
N TYR A 451 3.40 5.36 21.56
CA TYR A 451 2.19 4.56 21.42
C TYR A 451 1.13 5.03 22.42
N VAL A 452 -0.16 4.88 22.07
CA VAL A 452 -1.25 5.14 23.04
C VAL A 452 -1.08 4.23 24.26
N GLY A 453 -1.13 4.81 25.45
CA GLY A 453 -0.90 4.11 26.72
C GLY A 453 0.59 3.97 27.12
N SER A 454 1.51 4.56 26.36
CA SER A 454 2.94 4.59 26.68
C SER A 454 3.43 6.02 26.86
N GLU A 455 4.45 6.21 27.69
CA GLU A 455 5.11 7.51 27.86
C GLU A 455 5.83 7.96 26.57
N PRO A 456 5.90 9.28 26.31
CA PRO A 456 6.69 9.82 25.21
C PRO A 456 8.15 9.35 25.26
N GLY A 457 8.69 8.92 24.11
CA GLY A 457 10.06 8.45 24.00
C GLY A 457 10.33 7.02 24.51
N ALA A 458 9.37 6.37 25.16
CA ALA A 458 9.55 5.00 25.70
C ALA A 458 9.92 3.95 24.65
N SER A 459 9.67 4.23 23.39
CA SER A 459 10.01 3.36 22.25
C SER A 459 11.34 3.71 21.60
N LEU A 460 12.03 4.74 22.07
CA LEU A 460 13.33 5.19 21.58
C LEU A 460 14.46 4.61 22.43
N THR A 461 15.64 4.55 21.85
CA THR A 461 16.87 4.30 22.61
C THR A 461 17.19 5.51 23.51
N GLU A 462 18.10 5.35 24.46
CA GLU A 462 18.53 6.44 25.39
C GLU A 462 19.04 7.68 24.63
N ASP A 463 19.62 7.48 23.45
CA ASP A 463 20.14 8.54 22.58
C ASP A 463 19.14 9.00 21.50
N GLY A 464 17.84 8.64 21.61
CA GLY A 464 16.74 9.19 20.83
C GLY A 464 16.52 8.56 19.47
N TYR A 465 17.03 7.36 19.20
CA TYR A 465 16.79 6.63 17.96
C TYR A 465 15.63 5.65 18.09
N TYR A 466 14.81 5.55 17.04
CA TYR A 466 13.78 4.52 16.93
C TYR A 466 14.38 3.25 16.29
N PRO A 467 14.32 2.09 16.97
CA PRO A 467 14.74 0.80 16.40
C PRO A 467 13.64 0.28 15.48
N THR A 468 13.94 0.21 14.17
CA THR A 468 12.94 -0.19 13.17
C THR A 468 12.57 -1.67 13.23
N GLY A 469 13.43 -2.51 13.80
CA GLY A 469 13.34 -3.97 13.76
C GLY A 469 13.69 -4.57 12.40
N ASP A 470 14.19 -3.76 11.45
CA ASP A 470 14.60 -4.20 10.13
C ASP A 470 16.11 -4.33 10.03
N LEU A 471 16.61 -5.47 9.51
CA LEU A 471 18.01 -5.61 9.15
C LEU A 471 18.26 -4.96 7.80
N ALA A 472 19.27 -4.10 7.78
CA ALA A 472 19.65 -3.34 6.59
C ALA A 472 21.17 -3.15 6.51
N TRP A 473 21.62 -2.77 5.32
CA TRP A 473 22.90 -2.11 5.15
C TRP A 473 22.69 -0.79 4.41
N VAL A 474 23.59 0.14 4.64
CA VAL A 474 23.51 1.49 4.07
C VAL A 474 24.81 1.79 3.34
N GLY A 475 24.68 2.21 2.09
CA GLY A 475 25.84 2.61 1.26
C GLY A 475 26.38 4.00 1.63
N ASP A 476 27.56 4.32 1.12
CA ASP A 476 28.23 5.61 1.37
C ASP A 476 27.39 6.81 0.90
N ASP A 477 26.51 6.60 -0.08
CA ASP A 477 25.58 7.59 -0.61
C ASP A 477 24.24 7.66 0.15
N ARG A 478 24.18 7.04 1.34
CA ARG A 478 22.98 6.96 2.20
C ARG A 478 21.82 6.14 1.60
N ARG A 479 22.06 5.28 0.61
CA ARG A 479 21.06 4.33 0.11
C ARG A 479 20.89 3.18 1.09
N VAL A 480 19.65 2.76 1.23
CA VAL A 480 19.23 1.69 2.15
C VAL A 480 18.87 0.45 1.35
N TRP A 481 19.40 -0.70 1.79
CA TRP A 481 19.02 -2.02 1.31
C TRP A 481 18.53 -2.86 2.48
N LEU A 482 17.27 -3.27 2.41
CA LEU A 482 16.66 -4.11 3.43
C LEU A 482 16.96 -5.58 3.18
N LEU A 483 17.29 -6.32 4.24
CA LEU A 483 17.28 -7.78 4.24
C LEU A 483 15.89 -8.32 4.62
N GLY A 484 15.24 -7.70 5.60
CA GLY A 484 13.91 -8.03 6.10
C GLY A 484 13.76 -7.75 7.59
N ARG A 485 12.63 -8.12 8.19
CA ARG A 485 12.40 -8.00 9.64
C ARG A 485 13.30 -8.97 10.40
N GLU A 486 14.10 -8.48 11.33
CA GLU A 486 15.07 -9.31 12.07
C GLU A 486 14.41 -10.55 12.72
N LYS A 487 13.23 -10.37 13.33
CA LYS A 487 12.48 -11.45 14.00
C LYS A 487 11.80 -12.44 13.02
N GLU A 488 11.67 -12.08 11.75
CA GLU A 488 11.01 -12.90 10.72
C GLU A 488 12.05 -13.61 9.83
N LEU A 489 13.27 -13.09 9.78
CA LEU A 489 14.36 -13.67 8.98
C LEU A 489 14.82 -15.01 9.55
N ILE A 490 15.05 -15.95 8.65
CA ILE A 490 15.65 -17.26 8.97
C ILE A 490 17.16 -17.14 8.76
N ARG A 491 17.93 -17.33 9.84
CA ARG A 491 19.40 -17.43 9.73
C ARG A 491 19.76 -18.85 9.31
N TRP A 492 20.39 -18.97 8.14
CA TRP A 492 20.81 -20.24 7.60
C TRP A 492 22.19 -20.68 8.13
N SER A 493 22.54 -21.95 7.92
CA SER A 493 23.76 -22.57 8.46
C SER A 493 25.06 -21.94 7.93
N ASP A 494 25.04 -21.35 6.72
CA ASP A 494 26.17 -20.65 6.12
C ASP A 494 26.33 -19.20 6.58
N GLY A 495 25.45 -18.74 7.51
CA GLY A 495 25.43 -17.38 8.02
C GLY A 495 24.62 -16.39 7.17
N SER A 496 24.06 -16.82 6.05
CA SER A 496 23.15 -16.00 5.24
C SER A 496 21.78 -15.84 5.92
N TYR A 497 21.00 -14.86 5.45
CA TYR A 497 19.64 -14.62 5.89
C TYR A 497 18.66 -14.90 4.76
N VAL A 498 17.57 -15.58 5.11
CA VAL A 498 16.46 -15.86 4.20
C VAL A 498 15.24 -15.11 4.68
N ASP A 499 14.64 -14.33 3.80
CA ASP A 499 13.36 -13.66 4.04
C ASP A 499 12.20 -14.53 3.54
N PRO A 500 11.41 -15.16 4.43
CA PRO A 500 10.28 -16.02 4.04
C PRO A 500 9.20 -15.23 3.27
N GLN A 501 9.03 -13.95 3.56
CA GLN A 501 8.04 -13.12 2.87
C GLN A 501 8.49 -12.85 1.42
N HIS A 502 9.78 -12.59 1.21
CA HIS A 502 10.33 -12.45 -0.14
C HIS A 502 10.13 -13.72 -0.96
N LEU A 503 10.43 -14.90 -0.39
CA LEU A 503 10.19 -16.19 -1.05
C LEU A 503 8.71 -16.42 -1.36
N SER A 504 7.82 -16.09 -0.43
CA SER A 504 6.38 -16.16 -0.65
C SER A 504 5.94 -15.27 -1.82
N ASN A 505 6.51 -14.06 -1.94
CA ASN A 505 6.26 -13.16 -3.05
C ASN A 505 6.80 -13.69 -4.39
N LEU A 506 7.91 -14.42 -4.39
CA LEU A 506 8.44 -15.08 -5.59
C LEU A 506 7.53 -16.23 -6.05
N LEU A 507 7.04 -17.04 -5.11
CA LEU A 507 6.13 -18.14 -5.42
C LEU A 507 4.83 -17.67 -6.08
N VAL A 508 4.26 -16.55 -5.63
CA VAL A 508 3.04 -15.98 -6.23
C VAL A 508 3.26 -15.33 -7.60
N ARG A 509 4.49 -15.24 -8.10
CA ARG A 509 4.76 -14.87 -9.50
C ARG A 509 4.34 -15.95 -10.48
N SER A 510 4.28 -17.22 -10.05
CA SER A 510 3.68 -18.28 -10.86
C SER A 510 2.19 -18.00 -11.08
N ILE A 511 1.72 -18.17 -12.34
CA ILE A 511 0.29 -18.00 -12.68
C ILE A 511 -0.61 -19.04 -11.99
N PHE A 512 -0.03 -20.15 -11.53
CA PHE A 512 -0.76 -21.24 -10.87
C PHE A 512 -0.88 -21.06 -9.35
N VAL A 513 -0.19 -20.06 -8.78
CA VAL A 513 -0.18 -19.78 -7.34
C VAL A 513 -0.88 -18.47 -7.07
N LYS A 514 -1.96 -18.51 -6.28
CA LYS A 514 -2.72 -17.34 -5.84
C LYS A 514 -2.17 -16.78 -4.54
N ASP A 515 -1.70 -17.66 -3.64
CA ASP A 515 -1.09 -17.29 -2.37
C ASP A 515 -0.04 -18.30 -1.92
N ALA A 516 0.93 -17.87 -1.10
CA ALA A 516 2.03 -18.72 -0.66
C ALA A 516 2.55 -18.29 0.71
N MET A 517 3.06 -19.26 1.47
CA MET A 517 3.80 -19.06 2.70
C MET A 517 4.98 -20.03 2.78
N VAL A 518 6.14 -19.51 3.19
CA VAL A 518 7.36 -20.30 3.43
C VAL A 518 7.65 -20.33 4.92
N VAL A 519 7.95 -21.50 5.45
CA VAL A 519 8.18 -21.71 6.90
C VAL A 519 9.36 -22.66 7.12
N HIS A 520 10.25 -22.30 8.05
CA HIS A 520 11.21 -23.22 8.63
C HIS A 520 10.56 -23.92 9.82
N ARG A 521 10.17 -25.19 9.67
CA ARG A 521 9.38 -25.91 10.68
C ARG A 521 10.19 -26.28 11.91
N GLN A 522 11.45 -26.64 11.71
CA GLN A 522 12.40 -27.02 12.78
C GLN A 522 13.77 -26.45 12.45
N PRO A 523 14.55 -26.00 13.44
CA PRO A 523 15.85 -25.40 13.21
C PRO A 523 16.87 -26.28 12.47
N ASP A 524 16.73 -27.60 12.59
CA ASP A 524 17.62 -28.63 12.01
C ASP A 524 17.08 -29.16 10.68
N ASP A 525 15.89 -28.74 10.22
CA ASP A 525 15.36 -29.16 8.92
C ASP A 525 16.22 -28.56 7.80
N PRO A 526 16.84 -29.38 6.93
CA PRO A 526 17.65 -28.88 5.82
C PRO A 526 16.83 -28.21 4.71
N TYR A 527 15.52 -28.12 4.86
CA TYR A 527 14.61 -27.56 3.87
C TYR A 527 13.63 -26.57 4.48
N LEU A 528 13.24 -25.58 3.69
CA LEU A 528 12.11 -24.72 4.00
C LEU A 528 10.82 -25.36 3.44
N SER A 529 9.81 -25.50 4.28
CA SER A 529 8.49 -25.99 3.89
C SER A 529 7.68 -24.95 3.16
N VAL A 530 7.01 -25.35 2.07
CA VAL A 530 6.26 -24.46 1.19
C VAL A 530 4.78 -24.80 1.27
N TYR A 531 3.96 -23.79 1.56
CA TYR A 531 2.51 -23.84 1.62
C TYR A 531 1.92 -22.98 0.52
N LEU A 532 1.12 -23.56 -0.36
CA LEU A 532 0.61 -22.91 -1.56
C LEU A 532 -0.92 -22.93 -1.62
N PHE A 533 -1.51 -21.81 -1.98
CA PHE A 533 -2.91 -21.75 -2.38
C PHE A 533 -2.99 -21.65 -3.91
N PRO A 534 -3.47 -22.73 -4.58
CA PRO A 534 -3.47 -22.79 -6.04
C PRO A 534 -4.53 -21.86 -6.64
N ASP A 535 -4.23 -21.29 -7.80
CA ASP A 535 -5.22 -20.62 -8.64
C ASP A 535 -5.98 -21.65 -9.51
N ARG A 536 -7.00 -22.27 -8.93
CA ARG A 536 -7.80 -23.31 -9.59
C ARG A 536 -8.44 -22.81 -10.90
N LYS A 537 -8.82 -21.53 -10.97
CA LYS A 537 -9.43 -20.94 -12.18
C LYS A 537 -8.43 -20.92 -13.35
N ARG A 538 -7.17 -20.56 -13.09
CA ARG A 538 -6.10 -20.54 -14.09
C ARG A 538 -5.61 -21.93 -14.45
N ILE A 539 -5.40 -22.79 -13.43
CA ILE A 539 -4.99 -24.17 -13.62
C ILE A 539 -5.97 -24.91 -14.53
N SER A 540 -7.29 -24.80 -14.29
CA SER A 540 -8.31 -25.48 -15.12
C SER A 540 -8.37 -24.99 -16.57
N LYS A 541 -7.82 -23.81 -16.86
CA LYS A 541 -7.73 -23.26 -18.23
C LYS A 541 -6.43 -23.65 -18.95
N ASP A 542 -5.41 -24.12 -18.23
CA ASP A 542 -4.11 -24.49 -18.81
C ASP A 542 -4.24 -25.69 -19.74
N PRO A 543 -3.74 -25.60 -21.00
CA PRO A 543 -3.81 -26.71 -21.96
C PRO A 543 -3.08 -27.98 -21.49
N ARG A 544 -1.97 -27.83 -20.72
CA ARG A 544 -1.18 -28.97 -20.18
C ARG A 544 -2.01 -29.69 -19.13
N TRP A 545 -2.67 -28.99 -18.22
CA TRP A 545 -3.59 -29.53 -17.24
C TRP A 545 -4.66 -30.39 -17.91
N LYS A 546 -5.37 -29.80 -18.88
CA LYS A 546 -6.44 -30.50 -19.62
C LYS A 546 -5.92 -31.77 -20.32
N LYS A 547 -4.75 -31.67 -20.97
CA LYS A 547 -4.14 -32.82 -21.66
C LYS A 547 -3.80 -33.95 -20.69
N LEU A 548 -3.19 -33.66 -19.54
CA LEU A 548 -2.75 -34.64 -18.55
C LEU A 548 -3.95 -35.31 -17.85
N ILE A 549 -4.95 -34.51 -17.46
CA ILE A 549 -6.18 -35.05 -16.85
C ILE A 549 -6.96 -35.94 -17.87
N ASN A 550 -7.07 -35.50 -19.13
CA ASN A 550 -7.70 -36.32 -20.19
C ASN A 550 -6.92 -37.58 -20.52
N ALA A 551 -5.62 -37.62 -20.25
CA ALA A 551 -4.78 -38.81 -20.36
C ALA A 551 -4.91 -39.74 -19.15
N GLY A 552 -5.74 -39.40 -18.16
CA GLY A 552 -6.04 -40.22 -16.99
C GLY A 552 -5.05 -40.09 -15.83
N LEU A 553 -4.21 -39.01 -15.82
CA LEU A 553 -3.38 -38.74 -14.65
C LEU A 553 -4.23 -38.24 -13.48
N ASP A 554 -3.82 -38.58 -12.28
CA ASP A 554 -4.44 -38.12 -11.05
C ASP A 554 -4.28 -36.63 -10.86
N GLU A 555 -5.35 -35.95 -10.48
CA GLU A 555 -5.40 -34.50 -10.28
C GLU A 555 -4.36 -33.99 -9.28
N SER A 556 -4.14 -34.71 -8.19
CA SER A 556 -3.18 -34.38 -7.15
C SER A 556 -1.73 -34.43 -7.65
N THR A 557 -1.42 -35.38 -8.51
CA THR A 557 -0.10 -35.52 -9.16
C THR A 557 0.17 -34.37 -10.11
N VAL A 558 -0.78 -34.04 -11.00
CA VAL A 558 -0.62 -32.92 -11.94
C VAL A 558 -0.54 -31.59 -11.20
N LEU A 559 -1.34 -31.42 -10.13
CA LEU A 559 -1.27 -30.22 -9.29
C LEU A 559 0.10 -30.10 -8.63
N LYS A 560 0.63 -31.19 -8.07
CA LYS A 560 1.95 -31.20 -7.46
C LYS A 560 3.04 -30.77 -8.44
N ASP A 561 3.04 -31.29 -9.66
CA ASP A 561 4.03 -30.95 -10.68
C ASP A 561 4.01 -29.44 -11.01
N LEU A 562 2.81 -28.84 -11.16
CA LEU A 562 2.68 -27.40 -11.37
C LEU A 562 3.17 -26.58 -10.17
N MET A 563 2.95 -27.06 -8.96
CA MET A 563 3.42 -26.39 -7.74
C MET A 563 4.94 -26.51 -7.58
N VAL A 564 5.53 -27.66 -7.94
CA VAL A 564 7.00 -27.86 -7.96
C VAL A 564 7.65 -26.94 -9.00
N GLU A 565 7.06 -26.77 -10.19
CA GLU A 565 7.52 -25.80 -11.20
C GLU A 565 7.58 -24.37 -10.62
N ALA A 566 6.57 -23.99 -9.84
CA ALA A 566 6.57 -22.67 -9.17
C ALA A 566 7.67 -22.55 -8.10
N ILE A 567 7.96 -23.62 -7.36
CA ILE A 567 9.04 -23.67 -6.36
C ILE A 567 10.41 -23.56 -7.04
N GLU A 568 10.63 -24.32 -8.11
CA GLU A 568 11.89 -24.27 -8.87
C GLU A 568 12.15 -22.90 -9.49
N TYR A 569 11.08 -22.29 -10.00
CA TYR A 569 11.16 -20.90 -10.46
C TYR A 569 11.58 -19.96 -9.33
N ALA A 570 10.93 -20.03 -8.17
CA ALA A 570 11.25 -19.15 -7.04
C ALA A 570 12.69 -19.34 -6.55
N GLU A 571 13.20 -20.58 -6.48
CA GLU A 571 14.60 -20.87 -6.14
C GLU A 571 15.57 -20.29 -7.17
N SER A 572 15.25 -20.41 -8.47
CA SER A 572 16.10 -19.90 -9.55
C SER A 572 16.27 -18.38 -9.51
N VAL A 573 15.22 -17.67 -9.04
CA VAL A 573 15.22 -16.21 -8.89
C VAL A 573 15.87 -15.78 -7.59
N ALA A 574 15.52 -16.43 -6.48
CA ALA A 574 15.96 -16.07 -5.14
C ALA A 574 17.46 -16.29 -4.91
N ARG A 575 18.08 -17.29 -5.57
CA ARG A 575 19.49 -17.66 -5.40
C ARG A 575 19.90 -17.85 -3.93
N ILE A 576 19.00 -18.45 -3.15
CA ILE A 576 19.21 -18.70 -1.73
C ILE A 576 19.98 -19.98 -1.49
N SER A 577 20.75 -20.04 -0.40
CA SER A 577 21.43 -21.27 0.05
C SER A 577 20.48 -22.29 0.67
N ALA A 578 19.33 -21.83 1.15
CA ALA A 578 18.33 -22.66 1.81
C ALA A 578 17.36 -23.28 0.77
N PRO A 579 17.41 -24.61 0.52
CA PRO A 579 16.55 -25.22 -0.47
C PRO A 579 15.09 -25.28 -0.02
N LEU A 580 14.17 -25.07 -0.96
CA LEU A 580 12.74 -25.26 -0.72
C LEU A 580 12.38 -26.75 -0.85
N ARG A 581 11.49 -27.23 0.02
CA ARG A 581 11.04 -28.63 0.00
C ARG A 581 10.13 -28.90 -1.20
N LYS A 582 10.45 -29.91 -2.00
CA LYS A 582 9.71 -30.30 -3.22
C LYS A 582 9.10 -31.69 -3.13
N ASP A 583 9.66 -32.56 -2.30
CA ASP A 583 9.14 -33.93 -2.08
C ASP A 583 7.75 -33.89 -1.45
N VAL A 584 7.51 -32.96 -0.54
CA VAL A 584 6.21 -32.69 0.06
C VAL A 584 5.83 -31.22 -0.13
N VAL A 585 4.75 -30.95 -0.87
CA VAL A 585 4.17 -29.62 -1.07
C VAL A 585 2.85 -29.55 -0.32
N TYR A 586 2.67 -28.53 0.50
CA TYR A 586 1.45 -28.33 1.29
C TYR A 586 0.47 -27.43 0.56
N ILE A 587 -0.74 -27.93 0.32
CA ILE A 587 -1.81 -27.17 -0.33
C ILE A 587 -2.74 -26.58 0.73
N LEU A 588 -2.86 -25.27 0.70
CA LEU A 588 -3.76 -24.53 1.57
C LEU A 588 -5.21 -24.65 1.05
N PRO A 589 -6.20 -24.89 1.93
CA PRO A 589 -7.61 -24.97 1.54
C PRO A 589 -8.21 -23.61 1.17
N ARG A 590 -7.60 -22.54 1.63
CA ARG A 590 -8.03 -21.13 1.40
C ARG A 590 -6.83 -20.19 1.38
N ALA A 591 -7.05 -18.95 0.90
CA ALA A 591 -6.06 -17.89 0.93
C ALA A 591 -5.67 -17.52 2.38
N LEU A 592 -4.44 -17.05 2.55
CA LEU A 592 -3.89 -16.62 3.84
C LEU A 592 -4.57 -15.34 4.33
N GLU A 593 -4.73 -15.22 5.65
CA GLU A 593 -5.14 -13.97 6.25
C GLU A 593 -4.02 -12.93 6.14
N ARG A 594 -4.42 -11.75 5.70
CA ARG A 594 -3.50 -10.65 5.47
C ARG A 594 -3.93 -9.39 6.20
N THR A 595 -2.96 -8.55 6.51
CA THR A 595 -3.23 -7.17 6.95
C THR A 595 -3.83 -6.36 5.79
N PRO A 596 -4.40 -5.18 6.04
CA PRO A 596 -4.85 -4.26 4.97
C PRO A 596 -3.76 -3.93 3.94
N THR A 597 -2.50 -4.01 4.33
CA THR A 597 -1.33 -3.82 3.46
C THR A 597 -0.80 -5.13 2.85
N HIS A 598 -1.61 -6.17 2.82
CA HIS A 598 -1.33 -7.50 2.25
C HIS A 598 -0.17 -8.29 2.89
N LYS A 599 0.31 -7.91 4.08
CA LYS A 599 1.27 -8.73 4.84
C LYS A 599 0.56 -9.95 5.45
N ILE A 600 1.23 -11.10 5.45
CA ILE A 600 0.70 -12.32 6.07
C ILE A 600 0.57 -12.12 7.58
N LYS A 601 -0.58 -12.48 8.15
CA LYS A 601 -0.80 -12.50 9.59
C LYS A 601 -0.28 -13.81 10.19
N PHE A 602 1.01 -13.94 10.33
CA PHE A 602 1.68 -15.18 10.76
C PHE A 602 1.13 -15.77 12.06
N ILE A 603 0.69 -14.94 13.01
CA ILE A 603 0.15 -15.41 14.28
C ILE A 603 -1.10 -16.30 14.09
N PHE A 604 -1.96 -15.96 13.14
CA PHE A 604 -3.16 -16.74 12.87
C PHE A 604 -2.88 -17.91 11.92
N GLU A 605 -1.95 -17.73 10.98
CA GLU A 605 -1.66 -18.75 9.98
C GLU A 605 -0.79 -19.90 10.51
N ARG A 606 0.11 -19.64 11.49
CA ARG A 606 0.86 -20.71 12.15
C ARG A 606 -0.03 -21.72 12.87
N GLU A 607 -1.16 -21.27 13.43
CA GLU A 607 -2.15 -22.14 14.08
C GLU A 607 -2.93 -22.99 13.05
N ARG A 608 -2.95 -22.58 11.78
CA ARG A 608 -3.74 -23.18 10.69
C ARG A 608 -2.94 -24.02 9.68
N ILE A 609 -1.62 -24.03 9.80
CA ILE A 609 -0.75 -24.84 8.92
C ILE A 609 -1.16 -26.31 8.91
N HIS A 610 -1.71 -26.84 10.01
CA HIS A 610 -2.19 -28.22 10.11
C HIS A 610 -3.42 -28.53 9.23
N GLU A 611 -4.15 -27.51 8.76
CA GLU A 611 -5.27 -27.67 7.81
C GLU A 611 -4.79 -27.97 6.37
N ALA A 612 -3.50 -27.76 6.08
CA ALA A 612 -2.96 -27.94 4.74
C ALA A 612 -2.83 -29.42 4.38
N VAL A 613 -3.20 -29.75 3.16
CA VAL A 613 -3.08 -31.11 2.60
C VAL A 613 -1.69 -31.30 1.99
N ALA A 614 -0.96 -32.30 2.46
CA ALA A 614 0.35 -32.64 1.91
C ALA A 614 0.21 -33.40 0.58
N LEU A 615 0.81 -32.91 -0.49
CA LEU A 615 1.00 -33.62 -1.74
C LEU A 615 2.38 -34.31 -1.71
N THR A 616 2.39 -35.59 -1.48
CA THR A 616 3.61 -36.43 -1.54
C THR A 616 3.79 -37.04 -2.93
N GLY A 617 5.05 -37.30 -3.34
CA GLY A 617 5.28 -38.02 -4.59
C GLY A 617 4.73 -39.44 -4.52
N GLY A 618 3.84 -39.78 -5.39
CA GLY A 618 3.65 -41.18 -5.74
C GLY A 618 4.96 -41.67 -6.34
N SER A 619 5.51 -42.76 -5.81
CA SER A 619 6.64 -43.44 -6.45
C SER A 619 6.21 -43.91 -7.83
N SER A 620 6.42 -43.06 -8.86
CA SER A 620 6.43 -43.58 -10.22
C SER A 620 7.70 -44.40 -10.40
N ARG A 621 7.55 -45.69 -10.36
CA ARG A 621 8.49 -46.59 -11.02
C ARG A 621 8.43 -46.36 -12.53
#